data_090ba26a5ba393d70c12f009b01f58d1
#
_entry.id   090ba26a5ba393d70c12f009b01f58d1
#
_cell.length_a   1.000
_cell.length_b   1.000
_cell.length_c   1.000
_cell.angle_alpha   90.00
_cell.angle_beta   90.00
_cell.angle_gamma   90.00
#
_symmetry.space_group_name_H-M   'P 1'
#
loop_
_entity.id
_entity.type
_entity.pdbx_description
1 polymer ?
#
loop_
_entity_poly.entity_id
_entity_poly.type
_entity_poly.pdbx_seq_one_letter_code
_entity_poly.pdbx_strand_id
1 'polypeptide(L)'
;MNTGILIAGGLCPGVHNLVHDLTLYEKSQGNHVFGFRRGFAGLNVNDRSEMPTLSRETMKLDMAIHSLKDIDRLYCLCGNKSMENAALLALDDRVKTNIIGIAKTMFDDFPGLEAIGSRTAALEFENSMEYAYHKAASERSIIFVEMPSEKMMTRKIYNQVTDIVNGLTVNEISIHQIKNNYETHGFALVLVTGTDRYWDIVEYLQQNTDTCVSVMSPAFEAYDVQPCLYDKILSERVAREAFENAQIYSNFIIGGGSIMKFEEYIDIV
;
A
#
# COMPACT_ATOMS: atom_id res chain seq x y z
N MET A 1 -30.28 4.77 1.95
CA MET A 1 -29.16 5.72 1.91
C MET A 1 -28.35 5.51 0.63
N ASN A 2 -27.69 6.55 0.15
CA ASN A 2 -26.72 6.48 -0.94
C ASN A 2 -25.32 6.36 -0.36
N THR A 3 -24.64 5.25 -0.63
CA THR A 3 -23.32 4.96 -0.12
C THR A 3 -22.30 4.90 -1.25
N GLY A 4 -21.27 5.72 -1.18
CA GLY A 4 -20.13 5.71 -2.09
C GLY A 4 -18.96 4.93 -1.55
N ILE A 5 -18.20 4.26 -2.42
CA ILE A 5 -16.91 3.63 -2.11
C ILE A 5 -15.85 4.21 -3.04
N LEU A 6 -14.75 4.67 -2.45
CA LEU A 6 -13.62 5.28 -3.14
C LEU A 6 -12.31 4.59 -2.74
N ILE A 7 -11.47 4.26 -3.73
CA ILE A 7 -10.14 3.71 -3.50
C ILE A 7 -9.10 4.72 -3.98
N ALA A 8 -8.21 5.17 -3.10
CA ALA A 8 -7.15 6.11 -3.46
C ALA A 8 -5.77 5.67 -2.96
N GLY A 9 -4.74 6.11 -3.67
CA GLY A 9 -3.34 5.71 -3.42
C GLY A 9 -2.91 4.48 -4.23
N GLY A 10 -1.93 3.70 -3.77
CA GLY A 10 -1.45 2.49 -4.44
C GLY A 10 -2.41 1.30 -4.29
N LEU A 11 -2.26 0.28 -5.14
CA LEU A 11 -2.88 -1.04 -4.92
C LEU A 11 -2.41 -1.63 -3.59
N CYS A 12 -3.18 -2.56 -3.06
CA CYS A 12 -2.89 -3.19 -1.78
C CYS A 12 -3.65 -4.52 -1.70
N PRO A 13 -3.02 -5.63 -1.30
CA PRO A 13 -3.71 -6.89 -1.11
C PRO A 13 -4.90 -6.77 -0.15
N GLY A 14 -5.99 -7.47 -0.43
CA GLY A 14 -7.21 -7.47 0.41
C GLY A 14 -8.21 -6.34 0.13
N VAL A 15 -7.87 -5.32 -0.65
CA VAL A 15 -8.79 -4.21 -0.97
C VAL A 15 -10.07 -4.70 -1.66
N HIS A 16 -9.97 -5.66 -2.58
CA HIS A 16 -11.14 -6.21 -3.26
C HIS A 16 -12.09 -6.95 -2.30
N ASN A 17 -11.54 -7.71 -1.34
CA ASN A 17 -12.32 -8.35 -0.29
C ASN A 17 -13.07 -7.29 0.54
N LEU A 18 -12.37 -6.25 0.97
CA LEU A 18 -12.96 -5.15 1.73
C LEU A 18 -14.11 -4.46 0.98
N VAL A 19 -13.92 -4.12 -0.30
CA VAL A 19 -14.98 -3.50 -1.14
C VAL A 19 -16.18 -4.43 -1.28
N HIS A 20 -15.94 -5.73 -1.51
CA HIS A 20 -16.99 -6.73 -1.60
C HIS A 20 -17.81 -6.79 -0.31
N ASP A 21 -17.16 -6.93 0.83
CA ASP A 21 -17.83 -7.10 2.12
C ASP A 21 -18.58 -5.83 2.56
N LEU A 22 -17.98 -4.64 2.40
CA LEU A 22 -18.68 -3.36 2.58
C LEU A 22 -19.94 -3.26 1.72
N THR A 23 -19.84 -3.66 0.45
CA THR A 23 -20.97 -3.65 -0.48
C THR A 23 -22.08 -4.59 0.00
N LEU A 24 -21.73 -5.78 0.50
CA LEU A 24 -22.72 -6.73 1.04
C LEU A 24 -23.39 -6.18 2.28
N TYR A 25 -22.63 -5.64 3.24
CA TYR A 25 -23.20 -5.07 4.47
C TYR A 25 -24.15 -3.91 4.17
N GLU A 26 -23.76 -2.97 3.33
CA GLU A 26 -24.61 -1.84 2.96
C GLU A 26 -25.89 -2.29 2.20
N LYS A 27 -25.77 -3.19 1.23
CA LYS A 27 -26.90 -3.73 0.50
C LYS A 27 -27.86 -4.53 1.39
N SER A 28 -27.35 -5.21 2.42
CA SER A 28 -28.19 -5.94 3.38
C SER A 28 -29.18 -5.04 4.14
N GLN A 29 -28.85 -3.75 4.26
CA GLN A 29 -29.72 -2.73 4.85
C GLN A 29 -30.57 -1.98 3.81
N GLY A 30 -30.57 -2.43 2.55
CA GLY A 30 -31.32 -1.78 1.49
C GLY A 30 -30.68 -0.48 0.98
N ASN A 31 -29.41 -0.23 1.27
CA ASN A 31 -28.70 0.95 0.80
C ASN A 31 -28.30 0.81 -0.67
N HIS A 32 -28.34 1.92 -1.40
CA HIS A 32 -27.81 1.99 -2.77
C HIS A 32 -26.30 2.23 -2.72
N VAL A 33 -25.53 1.28 -3.26
CA VAL A 33 -24.06 1.30 -3.21
C VAL A 33 -23.48 1.50 -4.62
N PHE A 34 -22.53 2.40 -4.73
CA PHE A 34 -21.78 2.63 -5.97
C PHE A 34 -20.31 2.95 -5.66
N GLY A 35 -19.44 2.71 -6.62
CA GLY A 35 -18.02 3.05 -6.56
C GLY A 35 -17.69 4.31 -7.34
N PHE A 36 -16.59 4.98 -7.02
CA PHE A 36 -16.01 6.03 -7.86
C PHE A 36 -14.90 5.46 -8.72
N ARG A 37 -14.96 5.66 -10.05
CA ARG A 37 -13.85 5.37 -10.94
C ARG A 37 -12.73 6.39 -10.68
N ARG A 38 -11.49 5.94 -10.71
CA ARG A 38 -10.29 6.78 -10.53
C ARG A 38 -10.25 7.54 -9.20
N GLY A 39 -10.74 6.92 -8.11
CA GLY A 39 -10.61 7.46 -6.76
C GLY A 39 -11.10 8.91 -6.64
N PHE A 40 -10.30 9.81 -6.06
CA PHE A 40 -10.66 11.22 -5.89
C PHE A 40 -10.82 11.98 -7.21
N ALA A 41 -10.15 11.58 -8.29
CA ALA A 41 -10.39 12.18 -9.61
C ALA A 41 -11.80 11.92 -10.10
N GLY A 42 -12.32 10.70 -9.89
CA GLY A 42 -13.71 10.37 -10.19
C GLY A 42 -14.71 11.11 -9.31
N LEU A 43 -14.39 11.28 -8.04
CA LEU A 43 -15.20 12.09 -7.13
C LEU A 43 -15.30 13.55 -7.60
N ASN A 44 -14.20 14.13 -8.10
CA ASN A 44 -14.22 15.51 -8.63
C ASN A 44 -15.25 15.73 -9.74
N VAL A 45 -15.54 14.71 -10.54
CA VAL A 45 -16.44 14.79 -11.70
C VAL A 45 -17.69 13.90 -11.56
N ASN A 46 -17.93 13.38 -10.37
CA ASN A 46 -19.05 12.50 -10.03
C ASN A 46 -19.13 11.24 -10.93
N ASP A 47 -17.97 10.64 -11.24
CA ASP A 47 -17.86 9.47 -12.13
C ASP A 47 -18.16 8.18 -11.34
N ARG A 48 -19.44 7.81 -11.24
CA ARG A 48 -19.94 6.64 -10.51
C ARG A 48 -19.96 5.39 -11.37
N SER A 49 -19.75 4.25 -10.73
CA SER A 49 -19.78 2.92 -11.34
C SER A 49 -20.21 1.86 -10.33
N GLU A 50 -20.48 0.64 -10.78
CA GLU A 50 -20.79 -0.49 -9.90
C GLU A 50 -19.58 -0.89 -9.02
N MET A 51 -18.36 -0.72 -9.54
CA MET A 51 -17.12 -1.04 -8.85
C MET A 51 -16.18 0.16 -8.81
N PRO A 52 -15.59 0.49 -7.66
CA PRO A 52 -14.58 1.53 -7.59
C PRO A 52 -13.30 1.11 -8.31
N THR A 53 -12.63 2.07 -8.95
CA THR A 53 -11.28 1.88 -9.46
C THR A 53 -10.31 2.88 -8.85
N LEU A 54 -9.05 2.48 -8.81
CA LEU A 54 -7.98 3.20 -8.13
C LEU A 54 -7.43 4.36 -8.95
N SER A 55 -7.00 5.44 -8.28
CA SER A 55 -6.15 6.49 -8.85
C SER A 55 -5.27 7.14 -7.77
N ARG A 56 -4.16 7.73 -8.24
CA ARG A 56 -3.28 8.60 -7.46
C ARG A 56 -3.50 10.08 -7.77
N GLU A 57 -4.50 10.41 -8.57
CA GLU A 57 -4.80 11.79 -8.94
C GLU A 57 -5.31 12.61 -7.77
N THR A 58 -5.05 13.92 -7.82
CA THR A 58 -5.33 14.86 -6.74
C THR A 58 -6.81 15.17 -6.64
N MET A 59 -7.31 15.34 -5.43
CA MET A 59 -8.64 15.86 -5.16
C MET A 59 -8.70 17.37 -5.44
N LYS A 60 -9.82 17.82 -6.00
CA LYS A 60 -10.21 19.23 -6.09
C LYS A 60 -11.37 19.46 -5.13
N LEU A 61 -11.10 20.06 -3.98
CA LEU A 61 -12.01 20.08 -2.83
C LEU A 61 -13.44 20.56 -3.20
N ASP A 62 -13.59 21.70 -3.85
CA ASP A 62 -14.91 22.24 -4.17
C ASP A 62 -15.70 21.35 -5.15
N MET A 63 -15.03 20.72 -6.10
CA MET A 63 -15.65 19.78 -7.04
C MET A 63 -16.08 18.50 -6.31
N ALA A 64 -15.23 17.97 -5.45
CA ALA A 64 -15.53 16.80 -4.63
C ALA A 64 -16.73 17.07 -3.71
N ILE A 65 -16.77 18.22 -3.01
CA ILE A 65 -17.91 18.63 -2.18
C ILE A 65 -19.20 18.71 -3.01
N HIS A 66 -19.14 19.24 -4.22
CA HIS A 66 -20.32 19.29 -5.09
C HIS A 66 -20.87 17.90 -5.42
N SER A 67 -19.99 16.92 -5.63
CA SER A 67 -20.35 15.54 -5.95
C SER A 67 -20.89 14.75 -4.74
N LEU A 68 -20.68 15.26 -3.52
CA LEU A 68 -21.14 14.62 -2.27
C LEU A 68 -22.57 14.96 -1.87
N LYS A 69 -23.25 15.90 -2.54
CA LYS A 69 -24.55 16.46 -2.12
C LYS A 69 -25.68 15.44 -1.96
N ASP A 70 -25.65 14.36 -2.73
CA ASP A 70 -26.65 13.29 -2.71
C ASP A 70 -26.11 11.98 -2.11
N ILE A 71 -24.98 12.03 -1.41
CA ILE A 71 -24.31 10.90 -0.79
C ILE A 71 -24.42 11.01 0.72
N ASP A 72 -25.02 10.01 1.34
CA ASP A 72 -25.17 9.96 2.79
C ASP A 72 -23.88 9.49 3.49
N ARG A 73 -23.15 8.56 2.85
CA ARG A 73 -21.95 7.94 3.38
C ARG A 73 -20.91 7.70 2.29
N LEU A 74 -19.64 7.96 2.61
CA LEU A 74 -18.50 7.70 1.72
C LEU A 74 -17.42 6.93 2.47
N TYR A 75 -17.14 5.71 2.02
CA TYR A 75 -15.97 4.93 2.45
C TYR A 75 -14.76 5.30 1.58
N CYS A 76 -13.71 5.79 2.22
CA CYS A 76 -12.45 6.19 1.59
C CYS A 76 -11.35 5.18 1.96
N LEU A 77 -11.05 4.24 1.06
CA LEU A 77 -9.98 3.25 1.23
C LEU A 77 -8.65 3.89 0.81
N CYS A 78 -7.88 4.35 1.77
CA CYS A 78 -6.74 5.24 1.54
C CYS A 78 -5.45 4.77 2.20
N GLY A 79 -4.31 4.97 1.51
CA GLY A 79 -3.00 5.03 2.17
C GLY A 79 -2.77 6.42 2.80
N ASN A 80 -1.67 6.61 3.54
CA ASN A 80 -1.40 7.85 4.29
C ASN A 80 -1.66 9.13 3.50
N LYS A 81 -0.93 9.33 2.40
CA LYS A 81 -1.04 10.54 1.58
C LYS A 81 -2.43 10.78 1.00
N SER A 82 -3.22 9.73 0.77
CA SER A 82 -4.57 9.86 0.24
C SER A 82 -5.58 10.09 1.36
N MET A 83 -5.27 9.67 2.58
CA MET A 83 -6.12 9.89 3.75
C MET A 83 -6.20 11.39 4.13
N GLU A 84 -5.16 12.17 3.85
CA GLU A 84 -5.19 13.63 3.99
C GLU A 84 -6.35 14.25 3.18
N ASN A 85 -6.60 13.75 1.96
CA ASN A 85 -7.74 14.22 1.16
C ASN A 85 -9.10 13.82 1.78
N ALA A 86 -9.21 12.63 2.35
CA ALA A 86 -10.42 12.22 3.08
C ALA A 86 -10.62 13.09 4.34
N ALA A 87 -9.54 13.45 5.04
CA ALA A 87 -9.58 14.34 6.19
C ALA A 87 -10.06 15.75 5.81
N LEU A 88 -9.58 16.30 4.69
CA LEU A 88 -10.06 17.60 4.18
C LEU A 88 -11.57 17.60 3.91
N LEU A 89 -12.13 16.48 3.41
CA LEU A 89 -13.58 16.36 3.23
C LEU A 89 -14.32 16.21 4.57
N ALA A 90 -13.79 15.40 5.48
CA ALA A 90 -14.41 15.11 6.76
C ALA A 90 -14.48 16.34 7.69
N LEU A 91 -13.51 17.24 7.55
CA LEU A 91 -13.37 18.44 8.39
C LEU A 91 -13.97 19.72 7.77
N ASP A 92 -14.47 19.65 6.53
CA ASP A 92 -15.11 20.78 5.87
C ASP A 92 -16.59 20.90 6.27
N ASP A 93 -16.99 22.00 6.88
CA ASP A 93 -18.35 22.25 7.37
C ASP A 93 -19.45 22.19 6.30
N ARG A 94 -19.08 22.32 5.04
CA ARG A 94 -19.99 22.20 3.87
C ARG A 94 -20.35 20.78 3.54
N VAL A 95 -19.58 19.80 4.01
CA VAL A 95 -19.80 18.37 3.76
C VAL A 95 -20.78 17.83 4.80
N LYS A 96 -21.88 17.25 4.34
CA LYS A 96 -22.89 16.58 5.17
C LYS A 96 -22.81 15.05 5.10
N THR A 97 -22.05 14.55 4.16
CA THR A 97 -21.75 13.13 3.98
C THR A 97 -20.93 12.61 5.15
N ASN A 98 -21.30 11.47 5.69
CA ASN A 98 -20.47 10.78 6.68
C ASN A 98 -19.24 10.17 6.00
N ILE A 99 -18.05 10.68 6.28
CA ILE A 99 -16.78 10.23 5.69
C ILE A 99 -16.14 9.19 6.60
N ILE A 100 -15.91 7.99 6.08
CA ILE A 100 -15.24 6.90 6.79
C ILE A 100 -13.93 6.58 6.06
N GLY A 101 -12.81 6.92 6.69
CA GLY A 101 -11.48 6.52 6.23
C GLY A 101 -11.20 5.07 6.60
N ILE A 102 -10.66 4.28 5.67
CA ILE A 102 -10.21 2.92 5.96
C ILE A 102 -8.73 2.82 5.60
N ALA A 103 -7.91 2.50 6.61
CA ALA A 103 -6.48 2.42 6.47
C ALA A 103 -6.08 1.22 5.61
N LYS A 104 -5.37 1.50 4.50
CA LYS A 104 -4.77 0.47 3.64
C LYS A 104 -3.37 0.87 3.22
N THR A 105 -2.42 0.01 3.43
CA THR A 105 -1.04 0.18 2.97
C THR A 105 -0.31 -1.15 2.97
N MET A 106 0.55 -1.36 1.99
CA MET A 106 1.44 -2.51 1.98
C MET A 106 2.70 -2.30 2.84
N PHE A 107 2.88 -1.11 3.44
CA PHE A 107 4.13 -0.73 4.10
C PHE A 107 4.07 -0.72 5.64
N ASP A 108 2.93 -1.07 6.23
CA ASP A 108 2.69 -1.01 7.68
C ASP A 108 3.06 0.36 8.28
N ASP A 109 2.80 1.41 7.53
CA ASP A 109 3.22 2.79 7.82
C ASP A 109 2.06 3.71 8.19
N PHE A 110 0.87 3.16 8.45
CA PHE A 110 -0.27 3.98 8.86
C PHE A 110 -0.17 4.30 10.36
N PRO A 111 -0.22 5.59 10.75
CA PRO A 111 -0.01 5.96 12.15
C PRO A 111 -1.12 5.41 13.05
N GLY A 112 -0.73 4.65 14.08
CA GLY A 112 -1.63 4.18 15.14
C GLY A 112 -2.71 3.17 14.75
N LEU A 113 -2.82 2.80 13.46
CA LEU A 113 -3.83 1.86 12.96
C LEU A 113 -3.18 0.71 12.19
N GLU A 114 -3.68 -0.51 12.40
CA GLU A 114 -3.30 -1.66 11.58
C GLU A 114 -3.99 -1.56 10.22
N ALA A 115 -3.20 -1.43 9.16
CA ALA A 115 -3.70 -1.29 7.81
C ALA A 115 -3.77 -2.63 7.07
N ILE A 116 -4.72 -2.74 6.13
CA ILE A 116 -4.90 -3.92 5.29
C ILE A 116 -3.74 -4.03 4.31
N GLY A 117 -3.29 -5.26 4.04
CA GLY A 117 -2.38 -5.63 2.96
C GLY A 117 -0.90 -5.68 3.33
N SER A 118 -0.52 -5.21 4.50
CA SER A 118 0.89 -5.17 4.93
C SER A 118 1.45 -6.58 5.20
N ARG A 119 0.65 -7.51 5.72
CA ARG A 119 1.11 -8.88 6.02
C ARG A 119 1.34 -9.69 4.76
N THR A 120 0.45 -9.58 3.79
CA THR A 120 0.63 -10.21 2.47
C THR A 120 1.86 -9.67 1.77
N ALA A 121 2.03 -8.34 1.76
CA ALA A 121 3.18 -7.71 1.13
C ALA A 121 4.49 -8.15 1.80
N ALA A 122 4.53 -8.23 3.13
CA ALA A 122 5.71 -8.73 3.86
C ALA A 122 6.07 -10.16 3.44
N LEU A 123 5.08 -11.06 3.38
CA LEU A 123 5.28 -12.44 2.96
C LEU A 123 5.83 -12.53 1.52
N GLU A 124 5.29 -11.74 0.59
CA GLU A 124 5.77 -11.71 -0.79
C GLU A 124 7.21 -11.19 -0.89
N PHE A 125 7.58 -10.19 -0.08
CA PHE A 125 8.96 -9.72 -0.02
C PHE A 125 9.90 -10.79 0.54
N GLU A 126 9.52 -11.50 1.60
CA GLU A 126 10.30 -12.61 2.16
C GLU A 126 10.52 -13.71 1.10
N ASN A 127 9.46 -14.16 0.43
CA ASN A 127 9.53 -15.17 -0.64
C ASN A 127 10.44 -14.72 -1.80
N SER A 128 10.32 -13.45 -2.20
CA SER A 128 11.13 -12.90 -3.29
C SER A 128 12.60 -12.78 -2.91
N MET A 129 12.89 -12.46 -1.65
CA MET A 129 14.26 -12.41 -1.15
C MET A 129 14.89 -13.80 -1.07
N GLU A 130 14.16 -14.78 -0.58
CA GLU A 130 14.60 -16.18 -0.54
C GLU A 130 14.88 -16.69 -1.96
N TYR A 131 13.98 -16.42 -2.89
CA TYR A 131 14.18 -16.76 -4.30
C TYR A 131 15.43 -16.07 -4.89
N ALA A 132 15.60 -14.76 -4.65
CA ALA A 132 16.76 -14.02 -5.13
C ALA A 132 18.08 -14.59 -4.58
N TYR A 133 18.09 -14.95 -3.29
CA TYR A 133 19.23 -15.58 -2.66
C TYR A 133 19.58 -16.92 -3.32
N HIS A 134 18.63 -17.83 -3.42
CA HIS A 134 18.86 -19.14 -4.03
C HIS A 134 19.27 -19.03 -5.51
N LYS A 135 18.67 -18.10 -6.25
CA LYS A 135 19.05 -17.83 -7.64
C LYS A 135 20.48 -17.28 -7.73
N ALA A 136 20.82 -16.26 -6.93
CA ALA A 136 22.16 -15.68 -6.94
C ALA A 136 23.24 -16.73 -6.60
N ALA A 137 22.99 -17.55 -5.58
CA ALA A 137 23.93 -18.58 -5.15
C ALA A 137 24.09 -19.70 -6.18
N SER A 138 22.98 -20.18 -6.79
CA SER A 138 23.02 -21.30 -7.76
C SER A 138 23.62 -20.89 -9.11
N GLU A 139 23.29 -19.69 -9.58
CA GLU A 139 23.77 -19.16 -10.87
C GLU A 139 25.12 -18.45 -10.75
N ARG A 140 25.63 -18.30 -9.54
CA ARG A 140 26.87 -17.50 -9.26
C ARG A 140 26.75 -16.10 -9.88
N SER A 141 25.69 -15.39 -9.51
CA SER A 141 25.33 -14.11 -10.12
C SER A 141 25.26 -12.98 -9.10
N ILE A 142 25.14 -11.74 -9.60
CA ILE A 142 24.88 -10.55 -8.80
C ILE A 142 23.43 -10.15 -9.04
N ILE A 143 22.60 -10.14 -7.99
CA ILE A 143 21.19 -9.75 -8.10
C ILE A 143 20.92 -8.51 -7.26
N PHE A 144 20.41 -7.47 -7.92
CA PHE A 144 19.86 -6.29 -7.26
C PHE A 144 18.37 -6.52 -7.00
N VAL A 145 17.93 -6.35 -5.75
CA VAL A 145 16.53 -6.48 -5.35
C VAL A 145 15.99 -5.11 -4.99
N GLU A 146 15.08 -4.60 -5.79
CA GLU A 146 14.46 -3.31 -5.60
C GLU A 146 13.35 -3.39 -4.57
N MET A 147 13.58 -2.77 -3.40
CA MET A 147 12.62 -2.68 -2.30
C MET A 147 11.81 -1.38 -2.36
N PRO A 148 10.55 -1.37 -1.94
CA PRO A 148 9.73 -0.17 -1.98
C PRO A 148 10.09 0.79 -0.86
N SER A 149 10.97 1.74 -1.08
CA SER A 149 11.37 2.83 -0.15
C SER A 149 11.74 2.42 1.30
N GLU A 150 12.46 3.28 2.02
CA GLU A 150 12.94 3.08 3.42
C GLU A 150 11.84 3.15 4.51
N LYS A 151 10.62 2.66 4.23
CA LYS A 151 9.55 2.66 5.22
C LYS A 151 9.68 1.50 6.22
N MET A 152 8.94 1.58 7.31
CA MET A 152 9.09 0.73 8.50
C MET A 152 9.08 -0.79 8.19
N MET A 153 8.28 -1.23 7.22
CA MET A 153 8.23 -2.63 6.77
C MET A 153 9.52 -3.04 6.07
N THR A 154 10.04 -2.20 5.17
CA THR A 154 11.31 -2.41 4.49
C THR A 154 12.45 -2.58 5.50
N ARG A 155 12.46 -1.80 6.58
CA ARG A 155 13.46 -1.91 7.65
C ARG A 155 13.32 -3.23 8.46
N LYS A 156 12.10 -3.71 8.71
CA LYS A 156 11.88 -5.01 9.39
C LYS A 156 12.34 -6.17 8.49
N ILE A 157 11.93 -6.19 7.23
CA ILE A 157 12.35 -7.20 6.25
C ILE A 157 13.86 -7.13 6.02
N TYR A 158 14.40 -5.93 5.90
CA TYR A 158 15.81 -5.67 5.77
C TYR A 158 16.61 -6.30 6.90
N ASN A 159 16.24 -6.08 8.16
CA ASN A 159 16.93 -6.64 9.30
C ASN A 159 16.88 -8.19 9.30
N GLN A 160 15.76 -8.79 8.91
CA GLN A 160 15.62 -10.24 8.79
C GLN A 160 16.49 -10.80 7.67
N VAL A 161 16.54 -10.12 6.54
CA VAL A 161 17.29 -10.55 5.35
C VAL A 161 18.79 -10.32 5.50
N THR A 162 19.24 -9.23 6.15
CA THR A 162 20.66 -8.98 6.39
C THR A 162 21.29 -10.03 7.29
N ASP A 163 20.54 -10.59 8.23
CA ASP A 163 21.00 -11.71 9.07
C ASP A 163 21.16 -13.01 8.25
N ILE A 164 20.33 -13.22 7.22
CA ILE A 164 20.36 -14.43 6.37
C ILE A 164 21.40 -14.30 5.24
N VAL A 165 21.61 -13.11 4.69
CA VAL A 165 22.29 -12.92 3.39
C VAL A 165 23.63 -12.21 3.50
N ASN A 166 24.06 -11.74 4.68
CA ASN A 166 25.16 -10.77 4.83
C ASN A 166 24.98 -9.58 3.85
N GLY A 167 23.72 -9.09 3.73
CA GLY A 167 23.28 -8.25 2.65
C GLY A 167 23.94 -6.89 2.62
N LEU A 168 24.41 -6.53 1.45
CA LEU A 168 24.87 -5.18 1.18
C LEU A 168 23.67 -4.27 0.95
N THR A 169 23.59 -3.14 1.63
CA THR A 169 22.59 -2.10 1.37
C THR A 169 23.16 -0.95 0.59
N VAL A 170 22.33 -0.33 -0.24
CA VAL A 170 22.75 0.70 -1.20
C VAL A 170 23.25 2.00 -0.57
N ASN A 171 22.79 2.36 0.63
CA ASN A 171 23.21 3.62 1.23
C ASN A 171 24.72 3.72 1.49
N GLU A 172 25.45 2.59 1.37
CA GLU A 172 26.90 2.49 1.59
C GLU A 172 27.63 1.69 0.52
N ILE A 173 26.97 1.26 -0.58
CA ILE A 173 27.58 0.32 -1.52
C ILE A 173 28.48 1.01 -2.52
N SER A 174 29.74 0.61 -2.45
CA SER A 174 30.68 0.80 -3.56
C SER A 174 30.72 -0.43 -4.46
N ILE A 175 31.00 -0.23 -5.75
CA ILE A 175 31.29 -1.32 -6.71
C ILE A 175 32.33 -2.29 -6.15
N HIS A 176 33.30 -1.78 -5.40
CA HIS A 176 34.34 -2.59 -4.76
C HIS A 176 33.76 -3.58 -3.74
N GLN A 177 32.83 -3.14 -2.90
CA GLN A 177 32.17 -4.02 -1.92
C GLN A 177 31.36 -5.13 -2.60
N ILE A 178 30.61 -4.81 -3.66
CA ILE A 178 29.85 -5.80 -4.44
C ILE A 178 30.80 -6.87 -5.02
N LYS A 179 31.89 -6.43 -5.65
CA LYS A 179 32.90 -7.34 -6.22
C LYS A 179 33.56 -8.21 -5.14
N ASN A 180 33.95 -7.61 -4.03
CA ASN A 180 34.57 -8.35 -2.91
C ASN A 180 33.60 -9.39 -2.32
N ASN A 181 32.32 -9.04 -2.19
CA ASN A 181 31.30 -9.98 -1.71
C ASN A 181 31.10 -11.13 -2.71
N TYR A 182 31.04 -10.83 -4.00
CA TYR A 182 30.97 -11.83 -5.04
C TYR A 182 32.21 -12.76 -5.05
N GLU A 183 33.42 -12.23 -4.94
CA GLU A 183 34.66 -13.00 -4.90
C GLU A 183 34.72 -13.90 -3.66
N THR A 184 34.22 -13.42 -2.51
CA THR A 184 34.24 -14.15 -1.26
C THR A 184 33.21 -15.30 -1.20
N HIS A 185 31.99 -15.06 -1.70
CA HIS A 185 30.88 -15.98 -1.55
C HIS A 185 30.45 -16.67 -2.86
N GLY A 186 30.99 -16.23 -3.99
CA GLY A 186 30.61 -16.73 -5.32
C GLY A 186 29.31 -16.14 -5.86
N PHE A 187 28.65 -15.25 -5.13
CA PHE A 187 27.45 -14.48 -5.53
C PHE A 187 27.35 -13.19 -4.71
N ALA A 188 26.51 -12.27 -5.14
CA ALA A 188 26.17 -11.08 -4.35
C ALA A 188 24.68 -10.75 -4.47
N LEU A 189 24.05 -10.40 -3.34
CA LEU A 189 22.70 -9.89 -3.28
C LEU A 189 22.73 -8.45 -2.77
N VAL A 190 22.14 -7.55 -3.53
CA VAL A 190 22.22 -6.09 -3.30
C VAL A 190 20.81 -5.53 -3.15
N LEU A 191 20.47 -5.05 -1.94
CA LEU A 191 19.19 -4.41 -1.70
C LEU A 191 19.24 -2.94 -2.10
N VAL A 192 18.31 -2.52 -2.95
CA VAL A 192 18.19 -1.15 -3.44
C VAL A 192 16.79 -0.60 -3.22
N THR A 193 16.65 0.70 -3.05
CA THR A 193 15.36 1.37 -3.04
C THR A 193 15.12 2.07 -4.39
N GLY A 194 13.87 2.23 -4.81
CA GLY A 194 13.53 2.84 -6.11
C GLY A 194 13.94 4.31 -6.25
N THR A 195 14.52 4.92 -5.22
CA THR A 195 15.07 6.28 -5.25
C THR A 195 16.57 6.31 -5.54
N ASP A 196 17.25 5.17 -5.48
CA ASP A 196 18.68 5.08 -5.60
C ASP A 196 19.13 5.06 -7.07
N ARG A 197 20.26 5.71 -7.36
CA ARG A 197 20.89 5.68 -8.68
C ARG A 197 21.70 4.40 -8.90
N TYR A 198 21.13 3.25 -8.57
CA TYR A 198 21.84 1.98 -8.67
C TYR A 198 22.00 1.48 -10.11
N TRP A 199 21.20 2.02 -11.05
CA TRP A 199 21.26 1.62 -12.45
C TRP A 199 22.64 1.86 -13.08
N ASP A 200 23.33 2.95 -12.73
CA ASP A 200 24.69 3.21 -13.19
C ASP A 200 25.66 2.13 -12.71
N ILE A 201 25.45 1.60 -11.49
CA ILE A 201 26.25 0.51 -10.93
C ILE A 201 25.93 -0.82 -11.63
N VAL A 202 24.65 -1.09 -11.89
CA VAL A 202 24.21 -2.29 -12.62
C VAL A 202 24.84 -2.31 -14.02
N GLU A 203 24.71 -1.22 -14.76
CA GLU A 203 25.28 -1.08 -16.11
C GLU A 203 26.80 -1.24 -16.11
N TYR A 204 27.49 -0.60 -15.17
CA TYR A 204 28.94 -0.75 -15.03
C TYR A 204 29.35 -2.21 -14.77
N LEU A 205 28.65 -2.91 -13.86
CA LEU A 205 28.95 -4.31 -13.55
C LEU A 205 28.67 -5.23 -14.74
N GLN A 206 27.58 -5.03 -15.47
CA GLN A 206 27.26 -5.78 -16.69
C GLN A 206 28.32 -5.64 -17.77
N GLN A 207 28.93 -4.46 -17.89
CA GLN A 207 29.96 -4.19 -18.90
C GLN A 207 31.37 -4.62 -18.45
N ASN A 208 31.63 -4.74 -17.14
CA ASN A 208 32.98 -4.91 -16.61
C ASN A 208 33.15 -6.19 -15.77
N THR A 209 32.23 -7.14 -15.87
CA THR A 209 32.33 -8.47 -15.25
C THR A 209 31.79 -9.53 -16.20
N ASP A 210 32.34 -10.74 -16.14
CA ASP A 210 31.81 -11.91 -16.88
C ASP A 210 30.63 -12.58 -16.14
N THR A 211 30.14 -11.95 -15.07
CA THR A 211 29.07 -12.45 -14.21
C THR A 211 27.73 -11.95 -14.65
N CYS A 212 26.70 -12.76 -14.57
CA CYS A 212 25.33 -12.33 -14.78
C CYS A 212 24.93 -11.31 -13.72
N VAL A 213 24.48 -10.13 -14.13
CA VAL A 213 23.97 -9.08 -13.26
C VAL A 213 22.52 -8.79 -13.64
N SER A 214 21.60 -8.96 -12.70
CA SER A 214 20.17 -8.77 -12.92
C SER A 214 19.50 -7.95 -11.83
N VAL A 215 18.33 -7.40 -12.12
CA VAL A 215 17.49 -6.65 -11.17
C VAL A 215 16.17 -7.39 -11.00
N MET A 216 15.71 -7.52 -9.78
CA MET A 216 14.39 -8.00 -9.40
C MET A 216 13.62 -6.89 -8.68
N SER A 217 12.35 -6.72 -9.01
CA SER A 217 11.49 -5.68 -8.42
C SER A 217 10.22 -6.30 -7.78
N PRO A 218 10.36 -7.01 -6.66
CA PRO A 218 9.24 -7.69 -6.01
C PRO A 218 8.14 -6.73 -5.53
N ALA A 219 8.43 -5.44 -5.40
CA ALA A 219 7.44 -4.44 -5.06
C ALA A 219 6.24 -4.42 -6.02
N PHE A 220 6.47 -4.64 -7.30
CA PHE A 220 5.39 -4.66 -8.29
C PHE A 220 4.53 -5.92 -8.18
N GLU A 221 5.11 -7.06 -7.84
CA GLU A 221 4.41 -8.32 -7.67
C GLU A 221 3.53 -8.30 -6.41
N ALA A 222 4.01 -7.69 -5.32
CA ALA A 222 3.27 -7.58 -4.07
C ALA A 222 2.01 -6.70 -4.13
N TYR A 223 1.83 -5.87 -5.18
CA TYR A 223 0.65 -5.00 -5.31
C TYR A 223 -0.64 -5.75 -5.62
N ASP A 224 -0.60 -6.82 -6.40
CA ASP A 224 -1.79 -7.52 -6.94
C ASP A 224 -1.80 -9.02 -6.63
N VAL A 225 -1.13 -9.40 -5.57
CA VAL A 225 -1.11 -10.79 -5.11
C VAL A 225 -2.36 -11.12 -4.29
N GLN A 226 -2.75 -12.39 -4.32
CA GLN A 226 -3.86 -12.87 -3.49
C GLN A 226 -3.56 -12.65 -2.01
N PRO A 227 -4.45 -12.00 -1.25
CA PRO A 227 -4.22 -11.74 0.16
C PRO A 227 -4.05 -13.05 0.94
N CYS A 228 -3.07 -13.07 1.84
CA CYS A 228 -2.89 -14.16 2.79
C CYS A 228 -4.10 -14.28 3.72
N LEU A 229 -4.21 -15.38 4.45
CA LEU A 229 -5.35 -15.62 5.34
C LEU A 229 -5.54 -14.49 6.36
N TYR A 230 -4.45 -13.95 6.89
CA TYR A 230 -4.52 -12.85 7.85
C TYR A 230 -5.18 -11.61 7.24
N ASP A 231 -4.73 -11.14 6.08
CA ASP A 231 -5.30 -9.96 5.42
C ASP A 231 -6.73 -10.19 4.92
N LYS A 232 -7.13 -11.43 4.60
CA LYS A 232 -8.53 -11.78 4.31
C LYS A 232 -9.42 -11.59 5.54
N ILE A 233 -9.01 -12.15 6.69
CA ILE A 233 -9.74 -12.01 7.95
C ILE A 233 -9.77 -10.55 8.41
N LEU A 234 -8.64 -9.85 8.27
CA LEU A 234 -8.56 -8.43 8.62
C LEU A 234 -9.50 -7.58 7.75
N SER A 235 -9.53 -7.83 6.43
CA SER A 235 -10.42 -7.13 5.50
C SER A 235 -11.90 -7.30 5.86
N GLU A 236 -12.33 -8.53 6.15
CA GLU A 236 -13.71 -8.84 6.58
C GLU A 236 -14.04 -8.13 7.91
N ARG A 237 -13.14 -8.23 8.89
CA ARG A 237 -13.32 -7.59 10.19
C ARG A 237 -13.44 -6.08 10.06
N VAL A 238 -12.52 -5.43 9.33
CA VAL A 238 -12.53 -3.99 9.13
C VAL A 238 -13.77 -3.53 8.36
N ALA A 239 -14.21 -4.30 7.35
CA ALA A 239 -15.45 -3.99 6.63
C ALA A 239 -16.66 -3.99 7.56
N ARG A 240 -16.81 -5.03 8.40
CA ARG A 240 -17.89 -5.13 9.36
C ARG A 240 -17.83 -4.01 10.39
N GLU A 241 -16.69 -3.78 11.01
CA GLU A 241 -16.50 -2.74 12.02
C GLU A 241 -16.73 -1.33 11.44
N ALA A 242 -16.26 -1.06 10.20
CA ALA A 242 -16.51 0.20 9.52
C ALA A 242 -18.01 0.43 9.31
N PHE A 243 -18.73 -0.60 8.87
CA PHE A 243 -20.17 -0.54 8.69
C PHE A 243 -20.92 -0.34 10.02
N GLU A 244 -20.61 -1.12 11.06
CA GLU A 244 -21.24 -1.02 12.39
C GLU A 244 -20.99 0.34 13.05
N ASN A 245 -19.75 0.80 13.04
CA ASN A 245 -19.37 2.09 13.64
C ASN A 245 -19.95 3.28 12.87
N ALA A 246 -20.15 3.17 11.56
CA ALA A 246 -20.77 4.22 10.76
C ALA A 246 -22.27 4.43 11.07
N GLN A 247 -22.90 3.53 11.86
CA GLN A 247 -24.26 3.73 12.40
C GLN A 247 -24.26 4.58 13.69
N ILE A 248 -23.11 4.70 14.36
CA ILE A 248 -22.97 5.31 15.68
C ILE A 248 -22.17 6.60 15.61
N TYR A 249 -21.11 6.62 14.81
CA TYR A 249 -20.15 7.71 14.71
C TYR A 249 -20.17 8.33 13.32
N SER A 250 -19.80 9.61 13.26
CA SER A 250 -19.57 10.34 12.02
C SER A 250 -18.10 10.69 11.87
N ASN A 251 -17.60 10.68 10.66
CA ASN A 251 -16.26 11.15 10.28
C ASN A 251 -15.12 10.54 11.14
N PHE A 252 -14.75 9.32 10.84
CA PHE A 252 -13.67 8.61 11.51
C PHE A 252 -12.80 7.82 10.54
N ILE A 253 -11.61 7.44 11.01
CA ILE A 253 -10.71 6.51 10.34
C ILE A 253 -10.70 5.20 11.11
N ILE A 254 -10.67 4.07 10.40
CA ILE A 254 -10.63 2.73 11.00
C ILE A 254 -9.53 1.88 10.39
N GLY A 255 -8.93 1.04 11.22
CA GLY A 255 -8.00 -0.02 10.84
C GLY A 255 -7.85 -0.99 12.00
N GLY A 256 -7.74 -2.29 11.74
CA GLY A 256 -7.40 -3.35 12.67
C GLY A 256 -8.08 -3.34 14.05
N GLY A 257 -9.38 -2.98 14.13
CA GLY A 257 -10.13 -2.93 15.40
C GLY A 257 -9.96 -1.64 16.22
N SER A 258 -9.32 -0.63 15.63
CA SER A 258 -9.13 0.69 16.25
C SER A 258 -9.76 1.78 15.41
N ILE A 259 -10.30 2.80 16.07
CA ILE A 259 -10.88 4.00 15.46
C ILE A 259 -10.04 5.20 15.86
N MET A 260 -9.85 6.11 14.91
CA MET A 260 -9.14 7.38 15.08
C MET A 260 -10.01 8.52 14.51
N LYS A 261 -10.01 9.68 15.12
CA LYS A 261 -10.62 10.87 14.52
C LYS A 261 -9.75 11.46 13.42
N PHE A 262 -10.36 12.15 12.45
CA PHE A 262 -9.58 12.80 11.40
C PHE A 262 -8.68 13.94 11.94
N GLU A 263 -9.11 14.65 12.98
CA GLU A 263 -8.31 15.67 13.65
C GLU A 263 -7.03 15.04 14.24
N GLU A 264 -7.16 13.94 14.97
CA GLU A 264 -6.03 13.20 15.55
C GLU A 264 -5.03 12.74 14.48
N TYR A 265 -5.55 12.29 13.33
CA TYR A 265 -4.72 11.88 12.21
C TYR A 265 -3.90 13.04 11.64
N ILE A 266 -4.53 14.19 11.42
CA ILE A 266 -3.85 15.39 10.89
C ILE A 266 -2.77 15.90 11.84
N ASP A 267 -2.95 15.76 13.15
CA ASP A 267 -1.96 16.18 14.16
C ASP A 267 -0.71 15.26 14.18
N ILE A 268 -0.79 14.05 13.60
CA ILE A 268 0.30 13.07 13.60
C ILE A 268 1.13 13.11 12.29
N VAL A 269 0.50 13.44 11.15
CA VAL A 269 1.14 13.43 9.82
C VAL A 269 1.58 14.82 9.39
#